data_fa08b8bf430e1b2625a2df91833eaff9
#
_entry.id   fa08b8bf430e1b2625a2df91833eaff9
#
_cell.length_a   1.000
_cell.length_b   1.000
_cell.length_c   1.000
_cell.angle_alpha   90.00
_cell.angle_beta   90.00
_cell.angle_gamma   90.00
#
_symmetry.space_group_name_H-M   'P 1'
#
loop_
_entity.id
_entity.type
_entity.pdbx_description
1 polymer ?
#
loop_
_entity_poly.entity_id
_entity_poly.type
_entity_poly.pdbx_seq_one_letter_code
_entity_poly.pdbx_strand_id
1 'polypeptide(L)'
;MQVAVCIVSAHNEVYQQKMRYFDEGVGEASSIVDWTTLPNNHKDYVPVIYGSVKKKRAAAHHRIKSQVFDHARPFVMLETPLVHRRADTIDHGWLRVGVNGFLWDEAEWGFEHMDPSRNIVQPIEWRKNGEHILVLMQNPGDASLRGADIFEWVENTVIELRKHTDRPIRIRPHPLPNKQQKLEQLKQKLRDVTFVENKLPDNLRPLSEDFKNCWCVVTYSSGSSVDAVMAGIPNVACDTGNMAWPISSTKLDMIEKPYTGDTKLWEQQISHCQFSIEELRNGVCWNHVKQSL
;
A
#
# COMPACT_ATOMS: atom_id res chain seq x y z
N MET A 1 -4.09 27.99 8.58
CA MET A 1 -4.26 27.14 7.40
C MET A 1 -5.58 26.41 7.56
N GLN A 2 -6.49 26.53 6.61
CA GLN A 2 -7.76 25.80 6.65
C GLN A 2 -7.61 24.42 6.01
N VAL A 3 -8.34 23.45 6.54
CA VAL A 3 -8.36 22.06 6.06
C VAL A 3 -9.78 21.70 5.60
N ALA A 4 -9.89 21.11 4.42
CA ALA A 4 -11.15 20.65 3.87
C ALA A 4 -11.18 19.12 3.80
N VAL A 5 -11.88 18.49 4.73
CA VAL A 5 -12.04 17.03 4.75
C VAL A 5 -13.15 16.63 3.76
N CYS A 6 -12.75 16.06 2.63
CA CYS A 6 -13.63 15.76 1.50
C CYS A 6 -14.35 14.42 1.70
N ILE A 7 -15.54 14.44 2.30
CA ILE A 7 -16.36 13.23 2.44
C ILE A 7 -17.24 13.06 1.21
N VAL A 8 -17.18 11.88 0.62
CA VAL A 8 -18.01 11.49 -0.52
C VAL A 8 -19.11 10.57 -0.05
N SER A 9 -20.35 10.92 -0.30
CA SER A 9 -21.52 10.11 0.08
C SER A 9 -21.53 8.68 -0.48
N ALA A 10 -20.82 8.45 -1.60
CA ALA A 10 -20.61 7.11 -2.18
C ALA A 10 -19.50 6.30 -1.48
N HIS A 11 -18.79 6.88 -0.51
CA HIS A 11 -17.86 6.12 0.31
C HIS A 11 -18.63 5.23 1.29
N ASN A 12 -18.07 4.05 1.58
CA ASN A 12 -18.54 3.22 2.67
C ASN A 12 -18.52 4.01 3.99
N GLU A 13 -19.52 3.79 4.84
CA GLU A 13 -19.68 4.48 6.14
C GLU A 13 -18.42 4.40 7.02
N VAL A 14 -17.72 3.25 7.01
CA VAL A 14 -16.45 3.09 7.74
C VAL A 14 -15.40 4.10 7.28
N TYR A 15 -15.31 4.34 5.97
CA TYR A 15 -14.36 5.32 5.43
C TYR A 15 -14.78 6.76 5.75
N GLN A 16 -16.06 7.05 5.66
CA GLN A 16 -16.59 8.35 6.07
C GLN A 16 -16.31 8.62 7.54
N GLN A 17 -16.52 7.63 8.40
CA GLN A 17 -16.26 7.76 9.83
C GLN A 17 -14.77 8.02 10.14
N LYS A 18 -13.87 7.36 9.44
CA LYS A 18 -12.42 7.61 9.59
C LYS A 18 -12.02 9.02 9.18
N MET A 19 -12.64 9.56 8.14
CA MET A 19 -12.42 10.95 7.73
C MET A 19 -12.96 11.94 8.79
N ARG A 20 -14.08 11.64 9.44
CA ARG A 20 -14.60 12.43 10.57
C ARG A 20 -13.65 12.40 11.77
N TYR A 21 -13.05 11.27 12.08
CA TYR A 21 -12.04 11.18 13.13
C TYR A 21 -10.80 12.03 12.84
N PHE A 22 -10.38 12.10 11.58
CA PHE A 22 -9.32 13.01 11.19
C PHE A 22 -9.73 14.47 11.36
N ASP A 23 -10.96 14.84 10.97
CA ASP A 23 -11.54 16.16 11.16
C ASP A 23 -11.59 16.57 12.64
N GLU A 24 -12.04 15.67 13.53
CA GLU A 24 -11.99 15.85 14.99
C GLU A 24 -10.59 16.23 15.48
N GLY A 25 -9.56 15.54 14.99
CA GLY A 25 -8.16 15.77 15.38
C GLY A 25 -7.53 17.04 14.81
N VAL A 26 -8.03 17.55 13.69
CA VAL A 26 -7.64 18.86 13.15
C VAL A 26 -8.27 19.99 13.96
N GLY A 27 -9.50 19.81 14.41
CA GLY A 27 -10.25 20.78 15.22
C GLY A 27 -10.81 21.96 14.43
N GLU A 28 -10.83 23.15 15.02
CA GLU A 28 -11.50 24.34 14.47
C GLU A 28 -10.97 24.79 13.09
N ALA A 29 -9.75 24.39 12.72
CA ALA A 29 -9.18 24.70 11.42
C ALA A 29 -9.73 23.79 10.30
N SER A 30 -10.58 22.82 10.62
CA SER A 30 -11.13 21.85 9.67
C SER A 30 -12.61 22.10 9.40
N SER A 31 -13.03 21.67 8.21
CA SER A 31 -14.45 21.58 7.85
C SER A 31 -14.68 20.36 6.99
N ILE A 32 -15.82 19.68 7.23
CA ILE A 32 -16.29 18.60 6.37
C ILE A 32 -16.97 19.23 5.15
N VAL A 33 -16.49 18.85 3.98
CA VAL A 33 -16.99 19.36 2.71
C VAL A 33 -17.56 18.20 1.90
N ASP A 34 -18.80 18.37 1.41
CA ASP A 34 -19.30 17.48 0.37
C ASP A 34 -18.47 17.73 -0.89
N TRP A 35 -17.97 16.66 -1.47
CA TRP A 35 -17.14 16.71 -2.66
C TRP A 35 -17.79 17.40 -3.88
N THR A 36 -19.14 17.45 -3.95
CA THR A 36 -19.89 18.13 -5.02
C THR A 36 -19.77 19.65 -4.92
N THR A 37 -19.43 20.14 -3.73
CA THR A 37 -19.32 21.57 -3.39
C THR A 37 -17.87 22.00 -3.17
N LEU A 38 -16.89 21.15 -3.53
CA LEU A 38 -15.47 21.48 -3.36
C LEU A 38 -15.15 22.77 -4.15
N PRO A 39 -14.73 23.85 -3.48
CA PRO A 39 -14.39 25.09 -4.18
C PRO A 39 -13.26 24.84 -5.18
N ASN A 40 -13.36 25.40 -6.39
CA ASN A 40 -12.32 25.29 -7.41
C ASN A 40 -11.02 26.01 -7.01
N ASN A 41 -11.01 26.79 -5.95
CA ASN A 41 -9.85 27.51 -5.45
C ASN A 41 -9.12 26.68 -4.37
N HIS A 42 -8.22 25.81 -4.81
CA HIS A 42 -7.38 24.98 -3.92
C HIS A 42 -6.27 25.75 -3.19
N LYS A 43 -6.21 27.08 -3.31
CA LYS A 43 -5.16 27.89 -2.67
C LYS A 43 -5.50 28.26 -1.22
N ASP A 44 -6.76 28.20 -0.86
CA ASP A 44 -7.25 28.70 0.44
C ASP A 44 -7.38 27.58 1.50
N TYR A 45 -7.21 26.32 1.11
CA TYR A 45 -7.36 25.18 2.01
C TYR A 45 -6.56 23.96 1.57
N VAL A 46 -6.27 23.06 2.51
CA VAL A 46 -5.64 21.76 2.26
C VAL A 46 -6.71 20.68 2.16
N PRO A 47 -6.93 20.10 0.97
CA PRO A 47 -7.90 19.02 0.83
C PRO A 47 -7.40 17.73 1.49
N VAL A 48 -8.33 17.00 2.12
CA VAL A 48 -8.10 15.66 2.67
C VAL A 48 -8.97 14.67 1.93
N ILE A 49 -8.37 13.65 1.34
CA ILE A 49 -9.07 12.63 0.55
C ILE A 49 -8.80 11.22 1.08
N TYR A 50 -9.74 10.30 0.88
CA TYR A 50 -9.60 8.90 1.25
C TYR A 50 -9.42 7.99 0.04
N GLY A 51 -8.42 7.11 0.10
CA GLY A 51 -8.18 6.06 -0.86
C GLY A 51 -7.55 6.56 -2.16
N SER A 52 -6.90 5.66 -2.85
CA SER A 52 -6.11 5.94 -4.05
C SER A 52 -6.93 6.51 -5.22
N VAL A 53 -6.25 7.24 -6.08
CA VAL A 53 -6.84 7.89 -7.26
C VAL A 53 -6.90 6.90 -8.43
N LYS A 54 -8.09 6.70 -9.00
CA LYS A 54 -8.31 5.85 -10.19
C LYS A 54 -8.76 6.70 -11.37
N LYS A 55 -7.82 7.34 -12.04
CA LYS A 55 -8.04 8.35 -13.10
C LYS A 55 -8.98 7.92 -14.24
N LYS A 56 -9.02 6.62 -14.58
CA LYS A 56 -9.84 6.10 -15.69
C LYS A 56 -11.28 5.72 -15.28
N ARG A 57 -11.69 5.91 -14.03
CA ARG A 57 -13.05 5.57 -13.60
C ARG A 57 -13.99 6.77 -13.69
N ALA A 58 -15.14 6.58 -14.33
CA ALA A 58 -16.15 7.62 -14.56
C ALA A 58 -16.90 8.04 -13.29
N ALA A 59 -16.86 7.28 -12.22
CA ALA A 59 -17.54 7.60 -10.98
C ALA A 59 -17.07 8.96 -10.42
N ALA A 60 -18.02 9.77 -9.99
CA ALA A 60 -17.79 11.16 -9.63
C ALA A 60 -16.71 11.35 -8.55
N HIS A 61 -16.69 10.49 -7.52
CA HIS A 61 -15.66 10.54 -6.45
C HIS A 61 -14.22 10.30 -6.99
N HIS A 62 -14.06 9.52 -8.07
CA HIS A 62 -12.76 9.35 -8.70
C HIS A 62 -12.33 10.59 -9.47
N ARG A 63 -13.26 11.31 -10.11
CA ARG A 63 -12.94 12.57 -10.82
C ARG A 63 -12.39 13.62 -9.86
N ILE A 64 -12.99 13.75 -8.68
CA ILE A 64 -12.55 14.75 -7.71
C ILE A 64 -11.23 14.39 -7.07
N LYS A 65 -11.05 13.13 -6.68
CA LYS A 65 -9.73 12.69 -6.23
C LYS A 65 -8.65 12.95 -7.29
N SER A 66 -8.97 12.77 -8.57
CA SER A 66 -8.05 13.12 -9.66
C SER A 66 -7.80 14.63 -9.74
N GLN A 67 -8.81 15.46 -9.58
CA GLN A 67 -8.64 16.92 -9.58
C GLN A 67 -7.77 17.38 -8.41
N VAL A 68 -8.01 16.85 -7.19
CA VAL A 68 -7.17 17.13 -6.03
C VAL A 68 -5.74 16.68 -6.31
N PHE A 69 -5.55 15.46 -6.75
CA PHE A 69 -4.23 14.89 -7.03
C PHE A 69 -3.46 15.66 -8.11
N ASP A 70 -4.15 16.14 -9.13
CA ASP A 70 -3.51 16.81 -10.26
C ASP A 70 -3.29 18.32 -10.04
N HIS A 71 -4.10 18.97 -9.18
CA HIS A 71 -4.15 20.43 -9.11
C HIS A 71 -4.00 21.02 -7.69
N ALA A 72 -4.25 20.26 -6.64
CA ALA A 72 -4.08 20.73 -5.28
C ALA A 72 -2.71 20.29 -4.73
N ARG A 73 -1.92 21.24 -4.27
CA ARG A 73 -0.69 21.01 -3.52
C ARG A 73 -0.56 22.06 -2.44
N PRO A 74 -0.38 21.67 -1.17
CA PRO A 74 -0.41 20.31 -0.64
C PRO A 74 -1.82 19.73 -0.49
N PHE A 75 -1.94 18.40 -0.41
CA PHE A 75 -3.15 17.69 0.02
C PHE A 75 -2.79 16.51 0.94
N VAL A 76 -3.71 16.09 1.79
CA VAL A 76 -3.54 14.93 2.67
C VAL A 76 -4.31 13.73 2.10
N MET A 77 -3.68 12.57 2.10
CA MET A 77 -4.29 11.32 1.66
C MET A 77 -4.33 10.31 2.80
N LEU A 78 -5.52 9.83 3.12
CA LEU A 78 -5.75 8.72 4.02
C LEU A 78 -5.93 7.44 3.18
N GLU A 79 -5.24 6.36 3.57
CA GLU A 79 -5.25 5.10 2.83
C GLU A 79 -5.24 3.90 3.80
N THR A 80 -5.52 2.72 3.30
CA THR A 80 -5.44 1.46 4.04
C THR A 80 -4.08 1.32 4.71
N PRO A 81 -4.03 0.89 5.98
CA PRO A 81 -2.77 0.77 6.70
C PRO A 81 -1.88 -0.32 6.11
N LEU A 82 -0.59 -0.26 6.40
CA LEU A 82 0.39 -1.28 6.04
C LEU A 82 0.56 -2.29 7.17
N VAL A 83 0.49 -1.82 8.41
CA VAL A 83 0.60 -2.62 9.63
C VAL A 83 -0.78 -2.73 10.27
N HIS A 84 -1.01 -3.75 11.10
CA HIS A 84 -2.30 -4.02 11.75
C HIS A 84 -3.47 -4.21 10.76
N ARG A 85 -3.18 -4.65 9.54
CA ARG A 85 -4.23 -4.98 8.57
C ARG A 85 -4.99 -6.23 9.01
N ARG A 86 -6.30 -6.17 8.94
CA ARG A 86 -7.19 -7.30 9.18
C ARG A 86 -7.73 -7.78 7.84
N ALA A 87 -7.60 -9.06 7.56
CA ALA A 87 -8.06 -9.65 6.29
C ALA A 87 -9.58 -9.80 6.19
N ASP A 88 -10.26 -9.81 7.32
CA ASP A 88 -11.69 -10.09 7.48
C ASP A 88 -12.57 -8.84 7.48
N THR A 89 -11.97 -7.66 7.47
CA THR A 89 -12.71 -6.40 7.59
C THR A 89 -12.04 -5.25 6.84
N ILE A 90 -12.84 -4.26 6.46
CA ILE A 90 -12.36 -2.96 5.96
C ILE A 90 -12.05 -2.00 7.12
N ASP A 91 -12.51 -2.30 8.32
CA ASP A 91 -12.22 -1.52 9.53
C ASP A 91 -10.98 -2.08 10.25
N HIS A 92 -9.84 -1.57 9.84
CA HIS A 92 -8.55 -1.98 10.40
C HIS A 92 -8.20 -1.30 11.74
N GLY A 93 -8.96 -0.30 12.18
CA GLY A 93 -8.61 0.51 13.36
C GLY A 93 -7.39 1.43 13.17
N TRP A 94 -6.78 1.40 12.01
CA TRP A 94 -5.57 2.15 11.62
C TRP A 94 -5.71 2.71 10.21
N LEU A 95 -4.93 3.76 9.92
CA LEU A 95 -4.78 4.33 8.58
C LEU A 95 -3.32 4.64 8.29
N ARG A 96 -2.95 4.57 7.03
CA ARG A 96 -1.75 5.20 6.50
C ARG A 96 -2.13 6.61 6.06
N VAL A 97 -1.29 7.60 6.39
CA VAL A 97 -1.53 9.00 6.06
C VAL A 97 -0.27 9.60 5.46
N GLY A 98 -0.39 10.19 4.30
CA GLY A 98 0.71 10.84 3.59
C GLY A 98 0.28 12.18 3.01
N VAL A 99 1.24 13.06 2.74
CA VAL A 99 1.03 14.33 2.06
C VAL A 99 1.42 14.15 0.59
N ASN A 100 0.60 14.66 -0.32
CA ASN A 100 0.80 14.65 -1.77
C ASN A 100 0.83 13.29 -2.46
N GLY A 101 0.60 12.19 -1.74
CA GLY A 101 0.63 10.85 -2.31
C GLY A 101 0.41 9.73 -1.28
N PHE A 102 0.63 8.49 -1.70
CA PHE A 102 0.44 7.28 -0.86
C PHE A 102 1.47 6.17 -1.16
N LEU A 103 2.34 6.36 -2.13
CA LEU A 103 3.44 5.44 -2.45
C LEU A 103 4.74 5.98 -1.88
N TRP A 104 5.73 5.10 -1.71
CA TRP A 104 6.99 5.45 -1.03
C TRP A 104 7.69 6.66 -1.63
N ASP A 105 7.81 6.72 -2.95
CA ASP A 105 8.50 7.77 -3.70
C ASP A 105 7.61 8.95 -4.09
N GLU A 106 6.35 8.95 -3.67
CA GLU A 106 5.34 9.93 -4.09
C GLU A 106 4.93 10.85 -2.95
N ALA A 107 4.76 10.29 -1.76
CA ALA A 107 4.27 11.01 -0.61
C ALA A 107 5.41 11.65 0.21
N GLU A 108 5.10 12.80 0.77
CA GLU A 108 5.87 13.42 1.84
C GLU A 108 5.35 12.84 3.17
N TRP A 109 6.24 12.21 3.92
CA TRP A 109 5.88 11.42 5.10
C TRP A 109 6.21 12.08 6.42
N GLY A 110 6.88 13.23 6.41
CA GLY A 110 7.34 13.93 7.61
C GLY A 110 8.45 13.19 8.37
N PHE A 111 9.28 12.41 7.67
CA PHE A 111 10.32 11.61 8.31
C PHE A 111 11.39 12.45 9.03
N GLU A 112 11.57 13.71 8.69
CA GLU A 112 12.42 14.66 9.40
C GLU A 112 11.91 15.04 10.81
N HIS A 113 10.66 14.72 11.09
CA HIS A 113 9.98 14.99 12.37
C HIS A 113 9.61 13.72 13.14
N MET A 114 10.33 12.61 12.90
CA MET A 114 10.05 11.34 13.58
C MET A 114 10.34 11.41 15.08
N ASP A 115 9.43 10.87 15.89
CA ASP A 115 9.64 10.61 17.30
C ASP A 115 10.32 9.24 17.48
N PRO A 116 11.58 9.17 17.97
CA PRO A 116 12.28 7.91 18.14
C PRO A 116 11.60 6.91 19.08
N SER A 117 10.67 7.38 19.93
CA SER A 117 9.92 6.51 20.85
C SER A 117 8.75 5.78 20.16
N ARG A 118 8.34 6.24 18.96
CA ARG A 118 7.23 5.64 18.21
C ARG A 118 7.65 4.35 17.54
N ASN A 119 7.22 3.22 18.07
CA ASN A 119 7.62 1.88 17.67
C ASN A 119 6.40 0.98 17.42
N ILE A 120 5.76 1.14 16.24
CA ILE A 120 4.62 0.31 15.82
C ILE A 120 5.12 -0.97 15.15
N VAL A 121 6.16 -0.88 14.36
CA VAL A 121 6.80 -2.02 13.70
C VAL A 121 7.80 -2.65 14.67
N GLN A 122 7.66 -3.95 14.90
CA GLN A 122 8.61 -4.70 15.71
C GLN A 122 9.90 -4.93 14.94
N PRO A 123 11.05 -5.07 15.62
CA PRO A 123 12.33 -5.38 14.98
C PRO A 123 12.24 -6.60 14.06
N ILE A 124 12.79 -6.48 12.86
CA ILE A 124 12.75 -7.52 11.84
C ILE A 124 13.97 -8.42 11.97
N GLU A 125 13.71 -9.71 12.07
CA GLU A 125 14.73 -10.74 12.01
C GLU A 125 14.62 -11.49 10.67
N TRP A 126 15.62 -11.32 9.79
CA TRP A 126 15.63 -11.94 8.50
C TRP A 126 15.73 -13.47 8.57
N ARG A 127 14.85 -14.15 7.86
CA ARG A 127 14.95 -15.60 7.67
C ARG A 127 16.15 -15.93 6.79
N LYS A 128 16.86 -17.00 7.17
CA LYS A 128 18.04 -17.48 6.44
C LYS A 128 17.73 -18.68 5.54
N ASN A 129 16.55 -19.25 5.65
CA ASN A 129 16.13 -20.48 4.97
C ASN A 129 14.83 -20.26 4.20
N GLY A 130 14.72 -20.96 3.09
CA GLY A 130 13.51 -20.97 2.27
C GLY A 130 13.74 -21.79 1.00
N GLU A 131 12.66 -22.30 0.44
CA GLU A 131 12.71 -23.21 -0.71
C GLU A 131 12.24 -22.54 -1.99
N HIS A 132 11.20 -21.71 -1.91
CA HIS A 132 10.54 -21.16 -3.08
C HIS A 132 10.52 -19.64 -3.10
N ILE A 133 10.38 -19.10 -4.30
CA ILE A 133 10.10 -17.68 -4.54
C ILE A 133 8.60 -17.48 -4.65
N LEU A 134 8.08 -16.43 -4.02
CA LEU A 134 6.67 -16.09 -4.06
C LEU A 134 6.44 -14.77 -4.80
N VAL A 135 5.87 -14.83 -6.00
CA VAL A 135 5.48 -13.65 -6.78
C VAL A 135 4.04 -13.25 -6.40
N LEU A 136 3.88 -12.06 -5.86
CA LEU A 136 2.58 -11.55 -5.39
C LEU A 136 1.96 -10.62 -6.43
N MET A 137 0.85 -11.05 -7.02
CA MET A 137 0.08 -10.23 -7.96
C MET A 137 -0.77 -9.21 -7.23
N GLN A 138 -0.81 -8.00 -7.75
CA GLN A 138 -1.75 -6.95 -7.32
C GLN A 138 -3.07 -7.04 -8.07
N ASN A 139 -4.08 -6.30 -7.56
CA ASN A 139 -5.37 -6.18 -8.24
C ASN A 139 -5.18 -5.47 -9.60
N PRO A 140 -5.59 -6.10 -10.73
CA PRO A 140 -5.47 -5.47 -12.02
C PRO A 140 -6.14 -4.09 -12.09
N GLY A 141 -5.39 -3.08 -12.51
CA GLY A 141 -5.85 -1.69 -12.56
C GLY A 141 -5.85 -0.98 -11.21
N ASP A 142 -5.13 -1.51 -10.22
CA ASP A 142 -4.85 -0.78 -8.99
C ASP A 142 -4.05 0.51 -9.29
N ALA A 143 -4.31 1.57 -8.52
CA ALA A 143 -3.64 2.85 -8.70
C ALA A 143 -2.13 2.75 -8.46
N SER A 144 -1.72 1.90 -7.52
CA SER A 144 -0.32 1.67 -7.19
C SER A 144 0.47 0.97 -8.32
N LEU A 145 -0.20 0.40 -9.31
CA LEU A 145 0.45 -0.13 -10.52
C LEU A 145 0.89 0.98 -11.50
N ARG A 146 0.46 2.24 -11.30
CA ARG A 146 0.80 3.37 -12.16
C ARG A 146 0.54 3.13 -13.66
N GLY A 147 -0.43 2.25 -13.95
CA GLY A 147 -0.84 1.88 -15.31
C GLY A 147 -0.16 0.63 -15.86
N ALA A 148 0.76 0.00 -15.13
CA ALA A 148 1.38 -1.26 -15.54
C ALA A 148 0.32 -2.38 -15.66
N ASP A 149 0.47 -3.26 -16.65
CA ASP A 149 -0.32 -4.49 -16.75
C ASP A 149 0.32 -5.57 -15.87
N ILE A 150 -0.37 -5.94 -14.79
CA ILE A 150 0.13 -6.89 -13.81
C ILE A 150 0.36 -8.29 -14.40
N PHE A 151 -0.38 -8.68 -15.44
CA PHE A 151 -0.22 -9.99 -16.09
C PHE A 151 1.06 -10.03 -16.92
N GLU A 152 1.32 -8.97 -17.69
CA GLU A 152 2.56 -8.81 -18.44
C GLU A 152 3.77 -8.73 -17.49
N TRP A 153 3.64 -7.97 -16.40
CA TRP A 153 4.70 -7.88 -15.39
C TRP A 153 5.03 -9.26 -14.79
N VAL A 154 4.02 -10.07 -14.43
CA VAL A 154 4.26 -11.42 -13.88
C VAL A 154 4.95 -12.32 -14.91
N GLU A 155 4.48 -12.31 -16.17
CA GLU A 155 5.07 -13.09 -17.25
C GLU A 155 6.58 -12.75 -17.42
N ASN A 156 6.89 -11.46 -17.55
CA ASN A 156 8.26 -10.99 -17.69
C ASN A 156 9.11 -11.26 -16.43
N THR A 157 8.53 -11.12 -15.24
CA THR A 157 9.21 -11.42 -13.98
C THR A 157 9.61 -12.88 -13.88
N VAL A 158 8.73 -13.81 -14.23
CA VAL A 158 9.04 -15.25 -14.21
C VAL A 158 10.13 -15.58 -15.22
N ILE A 159 10.03 -15.05 -16.45
CA ILE A 159 11.05 -15.25 -17.49
C ILE A 159 12.42 -14.75 -16.99
N GLU A 160 12.47 -13.59 -16.36
CA GLU A 160 13.73 -13.03 -15.85
C GLU A 160 14.26 -13.83 -14.66
N LEU A 161 13.42 -14.20 -13.69
CA LEU A 161 13.81 -15.01 -12.54
C LEU A 161 14.44 -16.32 -12.95
N ARG A 162 13.96 -17.00 -13.99
CA ARG A 162 14.50 -18.26 -14.49
C ARG A 162 15.92 -18.16 -15.03
N LYS A 163 16.41 -16.96 -15.32
CA LYS A 163 17.83 -16.75 -15.67
C LYS A 163 18.76 -16.76 -14.44
N HIS A 164 18.21 -16.61 -13.25
CA HIS A 164 18.95 -16.36 -12.02
C HIS A 164 18.74 -17.41 -10.92
N THR A 165 17.71 -18.28 -11.05
CA THR A 165 17.38 -19.25 -10.02
C THR A 165 16.66 -20.47 -10.56
N ASP A 166 16.96 -21.63 -9.95
CA ASP A 166 16.25 -22.90 -10.17
C ASP A 166 15.19 -23.16 -9.08
N ARG A 167 15.01 -22.26 -8.10
CA ARG A 167 14.02 -22.44 -7.03
C ARG A 167 12.61 -22.53 -7.61
N PRO A 168 11.72 -23.34 -6.98
CA PRO A 168 10.31 -23.32 -7.32
C PRO A 168 9.73 -21.92 -7.24
N ILE A 169 9.01 -21.48 -8.28
CA ILE A 169 8.31 -20.21 -8.30
C ILE A 169 6.84 -20.47 -8.04
N ARG A 170 6.29 -19.79 -7.04
CA ARG A 170 4.85 -19.77 -6.74
C ARG A 170 4.30 -18.40 -7.06
N ILE A 171 3.15 -18.35 -7.71
CA ILE A 171 2.45 -17.10 -8.04
C ILE A 171 1.17 -17.07 -7.23
N ARG A 172 0.99 -16.03 -6.41
CA ARG A 172 -0.26 -15.79 -5.70
C ARG A 172 -1.07 -14.71 -6.41
N PRO A 173 -2.17 -15.07 -7.09
CA PRO A 173 -3.09 -14.08 -7.66
C PRO A 173 -3.72 -13.22 -6.58
N HIS A 174 -4.18 -12.01 -6.94
CA HIS A 174 -4.97 -11.19 -6.01
C HIS A 174 -6.33 -11.87 -5.73
N PRO A 175 -6.83 -11.86 -4.48
CA PRO A 175 -8.05 -12.59 -4.11
C PRO A 175 -9.33 -12.07 -4.78
N LEU A 176 -9.36 -10.84 -5.25
CA LEU A 176 -10.52 -10.31 -5.96
C LEU A 176 -10.57 -10.88 -7.38
N PRO A 177 -11.71 -11.44 -7.83
CA PRO A 177 -11.84 -12.07 -9.14
C PRO A 177 -11.98 -11.02 -10.25
N ASN A 178 -10.89 -10.30 -10.53
CA ASN A 178 -10.86 -9.33 -11.61
C ASN A 178 -10.03 -9.87 -12.77
N LYS A 179 -10.61 -9.84 -14.00
CA LYS A 179 -9.97 -10.33 -15.23
C LYS A 179 -9.58 -11.83 -15.20
N GLN A 180 -10.47 -12.69 -14.75
CA GLN A 180 -10.27 -14.15 -14.64
C GLN A 180 -9.76 -14.76 -15.96
N GLN A 181 -10.29 -14.36 -17.12
CA GLN A 181 -9.83 -14.86 -18.41
C GLN A 181 -8.34 -14.61 -18.66
N LYS A 182 -7.84 -13.42 -18.32
CA LYS A 182 -6.40 -13.11 -18.43
C LYS A 182 -5.55 -13.97 -17.47
N LEU A 183 -6.08 -14.26 -16.29
CA LEU A 183 -5.40 -15.14 -15.32
C LEU A 183 -5.27 -16.56 -15.88
N GLU A 184 -6.32 -17.10 -16.47
CA GLU A 184 -6.27 -18.45 -17.08
C GLU A 184 -5.31 -18.48 -18.30
N GLN A 185 -5.26 -17.44 -19.11
CA GLN A 185 -4.27 -17.31 -20.18
C GLN A 185 -2.85 -17.30 -19.64
N LEU A 186 -2.59 -16.55 -18.55
CA LEU A 186 -1.27 -16.52 -17.89
C LEU A 186 -0.88 -17.90 -17.36
N LYS A 187 -1.81 -18.63 -16.72
CA LYS A 187 -1.56 -20.01 -16.26
C LYS A 187 -1.19 -20.97 -17.40
N GLN A 188 -1.82 -20.80 -18.56
CA GLN A 188 -1.51 -21.63 -19.74
C GLN A 188 -0.09 -21.34 -20.31
N LYS A 189 0.37 -20.10 -20.20
CA LYS A 189 1.71 -19.71 -20.64
C LYS A 189 2.81 -20.16 -19.68
N LEU A 190 2.59 -20.00 -18.38
CA LEU A 190 3.56 -20.28 -17.31
C LEU A 190 3.32 -21.67 -16.70
N ARG A 191 3.77 -22.72 -17.41
CA ARG A 191 3.54 -24.12 -16.98
C ARG A 191 4.56 -24.66 -15.97
N ASP A 192 5.68 -24.00 -15.82
CA ASP A 192 6.80 -24.37 -14.93
C ASP A 192 6.73 -23.71 -13.55
N VAL A 193 5.60 -23.05 -13.23
CA VAL A 193 5.35 -22.40 -11.95
C VAL A 193 4.05 -22.91 -11.30
N THR A 194 3.92 -22.72 -10.01
CA THR A 194 2.71 -23.09 -9.26
C THR A 194 1.85 -21.86 -8.97
N PHE A 195 0.63 -21.82 -9.45
CA PHE A 195 -0.35 -20.81 -9.03
C PHE A 195 -1.00 -21.22 -7.72
N VAL A 196 -0.86 -20.38 -6.70
CA VAL A 196 -1.42 -20.63 -5.39
C VAL A 196 -2.93 -20.40 -5.43
N GLU A 197 -3.68 -21.34 -4.89
CA GLU A 197 -5.10 -21.16 -4.66
C GLU A 197 -5.32 -20.31 -3.41
N ASN A 198 -5.84 -19.09 -3.59
CA ASN A 198 -6.01 -18.11 -2.53
C ASN A 198 -7.44 -18.03 -1.97
N LYS A 199 -8.35 -18.86 -2.47
CA LYS A 199 -9.71 -19.04 -1.95
C LYS A 199 -9.85 -20.44 -1.35
N LEU A 200 -10.32 -20.48 -0.13
CA LEU A 200 -10.85 -21.68 0.53
C LEU A 200 -12.38 -21.66 0.42
N PRO A 201 -13.08 -22.78 0.62
CA PRO A 201 -14.53 -22.82 0.49
C PRO A 201 -15.26 -21.71 1.25
N ASP A 202 -14.82 -21.42 2.48
CA ASP A 202 -15.47 -20.47 3.38
C ASP A 202 -14.70 -19.18 3.62
N ASN A 203 -13.42 -19.10 3.19
CA ASN A 203 -12.54 -17.98 3.53
C ASN A 203 -11.47 -17.72 2.47
N LEU A 204 -10.79 -16.58 2.61
CA LEU A 204 -9.55 -16.35 1.90
C LEU A 204 -8.40 -17.08 2.61
N ARG A 205 -7.54 -17.73 1.83
CA ARG A 205 -6.30 -18.32 2.35
C ARG A 205 -5.41 -17.21 2.89
N PRO A 206 -4.99 -17.24 4.15
CA PRO A 206 -4.07 -16.25 4.71
C PRO A 206 -2.75 -16.19 3.96
N LEU A 207 -2.20 -14.98 3.77
CA LEU A 207 -0.91 -14.80 3.10
C LEU A 207 0.22 -15.47 3.88
N SER A 208 0.13 -15.52 5.21
CA SER A 208 1.09 -16.20 6.09
C SER A 208 1.30 -17.68 5.78
N GLU A 209 0.29 -18.35 5.19
CA GLU A 209 0.45 -19.74 4.76
C GLU A 209 1.43 -19.87 3.58
N ASP A 210 1.44 -18.89 2.68
CA ASP A 210 2.35 -18.88 1.53
C ASP A 210 3.76 -18.42 1.92
N PHE A 211 3.90 -17.79 3.09
CA PHE A 211 5.18 -17.42 3.68
C PHE A 211 5.93 -18.58 4.33
N LYS A 212 5.27 -19.75 4.51
CA LYS A 212 5.94 -20.96 5.01
C LYS A 212 6.96 -21.43 3.97
N ASN A 213 8.21 -21.61 4.39
CA ASN A 213 9.34 -21.99 3.53
C ASN A 213 9.58 -21.05 2.33
N CYS A 214 9.10 -19.81 2.38
CA CYS A 214 9.39 -18.82 1.36
C CYS A 214 10.81 -18.29 1.53
N TRP A 215 11.60 -18.34 0.45
CA TRP A 215 12.94 -17.78 0.39
C TRP A 215 12.93 -16.27 0.21
N CYS A 216 12.18 -15.81 -0.77
CA CYS A 216 12.08 -14.41 -1.13
C CYS A 216 10.73 -14.12 -1.78
N VAL A 217 10.17 -12.96 -1.50
CA VAL A 217 8.95 -12.46 -2.15
C VAL A 217 9.34 -11.50 -3.27
N VAL A 218 8.59 -11.51 -4.37
CA VAL A 218 8.74 -10.54 -5.46
C VAL A 218 7.43 -9.78 -5.61
N THR A 219 7.49 -8.46 -5.54
CA THR A 219 6.33 -7.57 -5.60
C THR A 219 6.56 -6.42 -6.57
N TYR A 220 5.50 -5.91 -7.19
CA TYR A 220 5.57 -4.63 -7.89
C TYR A 220 5.59 -3.49 -6.85
N SER A 221 4.44 -2.95 -6.47
CA SER A 221 4.28 -1.91 -5.44
C SER A 221 3.28 -2.31 -4.34
N SER A 222 3.05 -3.62 -4.17
CA SER A 222 2.05 -4.15 -3.24
C SER A 222 2.39 -3.87 -1.78
N GLY A 223 1.40 -3.48 -0.97
CA GLY A 223 1.54 -3.44 0.48
C GLY A 223 1.87 -4.80 1.13
N SER A 224 1.67 -5.91 0.41
CA SER A 224 2.08 -7.25 0.88
C SER A 224 3.61 -7.43 0.95
N SER A 225 4.39 -6.53 0.35
CA SER A 225 5.84 -6.45 0.59
C SER A 225 6.15 -6.15 2.06
N VAL A 226 5.38 -5.25 2.67
CA VAL A 226 5.50 -4.92 4.10
C VAL A 226 5.15 -6.13 4.96
N ASP A 227 4.07 -6.86 4.61
CA ASP A 227 3.73 -8.11 5.31
C ASP A 227 4.86 -9.14 5.24
N ALA A 228 5.51 -9.26 4.08
CA ALA A 228 6.62 -10.20 3.88
C ALA A 228 7.86 -9.83 4.72
N VAL A 229 8.31 -8.56 4.64
CA VAL A 229 9.50 -8.13 5.39
C VAL A 229 9.26 -8.15 6.90
N MET A 230 8.07 -7.81 7.37
CA MET A 230 7.69 -7.97 8.78
C MET A 230 7.66 -9.43 9.23
N ALA A 231 7.44 -10.38 8.32
CA ALA A 231 7.58 -11.80 8.58
C ALA A 231 9.04 -12.31 8.47
N GLY A 232 10.00 -11.41 8.29
CA GLY A 232 11.43 -11.71 8.13
C GLY A 232 11.78 -12.27 6.75
N ILE A 233 10.92 -12.16 5.75
CA ILE A 233 11.16 -12.68 4.41
C ILE A 233 11.70 -11.55 3.53
N PRO A 234 12.89 -11.72 2.92
CA PRO A 234 13.42 -10.74 1.99
C PRO A 234 12.45 -10.47 0.83
N ASN A 235 12.49 -9.25 0.30
CA ASN A 235 11.65 -8.84 -0.82
C ASN A 235 12.49 -8.29 -1.98
N VAL A 236 12.08 -8.58 -3.20
CA VAL A 236 12.48 -7.84 -4.40
C VAL A 236 11.34 -6.91 -4.77
N ALA A 237 11.56 -5.61 -4.69
CA ALA A 237 10.61 -4.58 -5.08
C ALA A 237 10.89 -4.13 -6.52
N CYS A 238 9.88 -4.20 -7.40
CA CYS A 238 10.05 -3.88 -8.82
C CYS A 238 9.60 -2.46 -9.19
N ASP A 239 9.11 -1.67 -8.22
CA ASP A 239 8.70 -0.28 -8.42
C ASP A 239 9.09 0.56 -7.22
N THR A 240 9.58 1.78 -7.45
CA THR A 240 10.04 2.72 -6.40
C THR A 240 8.94 3.15 -5.44
N GLY A 241 7.68 3.05 -5.85
CA GLY A 241 6.52 3.31 -5.00
C GLY A 241 6.24 2.22 -3.95
N ASN A 242 6.99 1.13 -3.97
CA ASN A 242 6.85 0.05 -3.00
C ASN A 242 7.25 0.51 -1.60
N MET A 243 6.36 0.31 -0.61
CA MET A 243 6.61 0.77 0.76
C MET A 243 7.75 0.05 1.49
N ALA A 244 8.20 -1.10 0.99
CA ALA A 244 9.38 -1.80 1.48
C ALA A 244 10.64 -1.52 0.61
N TRP A 245 10.58 -0.58 -0.34
CA TRP A 245 11.68 -0.25 -1.25
C TRP A 245 13.04 -0.07 -0.57
N PRO A 246 13.17 0.70 0.53
CA PRO A 246 14.47 0.98 1.16
C PRO A 246 15.19 -0.26 1.72
N ILE A 247 14.43 -1.31 2.03
CA ILE A 247 14.94 -2.55 2.62
C ILE A 247 14.68 -3.75 1.72
N SER A 248 14.55 -3.52 0.42
CA SER A 248 14.35 -4.55 -0.59
C SER A 248 15.50 -4.58 -1.59
N SER A 249 15.72 -5.73 -2.20
CA SER A 249 16.45 -5.76 -3.46
C SER A 249 15.62 -5.10 -4.55
N THR A 250 16.27 -4.43 -5.50
CA THR A 250 15.57 -3.69 -6.56
C THR A 250 15.77 -4.33 -7.95
N LYS A 251 16.47 -5.46 -7.99
CA LYS A 251 16.77 -6.20 -9.24
C LYS A 251 16.50 -7.69 -9.03
N LEU A 252 15.96 -8.35 -10.03
CA LEU A 252 15.62 -9.77 -10.00
C LEU A 252 16.86 -10.67 -9.98
N ASP A 253 18.01 -10.23 -10.49
CA ASP A 253 19.28 -10.95 -10.43
C ASP A 253 19.83 -11.12 -9.01
N MET A 254 19.31 -10.33 -8.06
CA MET A 254 19.65 -10.46 -6.64
C MET A 254 18.84 -11.55 -5.90
N ILE A 255 18.02 -12.33 -6.61
CA ILE A 255 17.05 -13.25 -5.98
C ILE A 255 17.71 -14.32 -5.08
N GLU A 256 18.90 -14.77 -5.39
CA GLU A 256 19.65 -15.74 -4.56
C GLU A 256 20.45 -15.08 -3.42
N LYS A 257 20.65 -13.77 -3.48
CA LYS A 257 21.30 -12.95 -2.44
C LYS A 257 20.50 -11.68 -2.20
N PRO A 258 19.24 -11.81 -1.73
CA PRO A 258 18.39 -10.66 -1.51
C PRO A 258 18.91 -9.80 -0.36
N TYR A 259 18.45 -8.55 -0.30
CA TYR A 259 18.77 -7.65 0.81
C TYR A 259 18.33 -8.23 2.15
N THR A 260 19.23 -8.26 3.11
CA THR A 260 19.01 -8.69 4.50
C THR A 260 19.80 -7.81 5.48
N GLY A 261 19.97 -6.54 5.13
CA GLY A 261 20.70 -5.55 5.92
C GLY A 261 19.87 -4.94 7.05
N ASP A 262 20.30 -3.77 7.52
CA ASP A 262 19.67 -3.02 8.61
C ASP A 262 18.27 -2.52 8.22
N THR A 263 17.31 -2.63 9.13
CA THR A 263 15.90 -2.28 8.94
C THR A 263 15.41 -1.19 9.88
N LYS A 264 16.22 -0.78 10.85
CA LYS A 264 15.83 0.13 11.95
C LYS A 264 15.24 1.45 11.49
N LEU A 265 15.89 2.10 10.51
CA LEU A 265 15.38 3.34 9.97
C LEU A 265 14.02 3.15 9.29
N TRP A 266 13.87 2.10 8.49
CA TRP A 266 12.63 1.80 7.82
C TRP A 266 11.50 1.44 8.81
N GLU A 267 11.80 0.68 9.88
CA GLU A 267 10.84 0.36 10.94
C GLU A 267 10.27 1.64 11.58
N GLN A 268 11.13 2.61 11.86
CA GLN A 268 10.71 3.93 12.34
C GLN A 268 9.89 4.69 11.29
N GLN A 269 10.33 4.73 10.05
CA GLN A 269 9.63 5.40 8.95
C GLN A 269 8.22 4.82 8.75
N ILE A 270 8.07 3.49 8.70
CA ILE A 270 6.76 2.85 8.60
C ILE A 270 5.90 3.13 9.84
N SER A 271 6.48 3.18 11.02
CA SER A 271 5.75 3.53 12.23
C SER A 271 5.18 4.95 12.16
N HIS A 272 5.83 5.89 11.45
CA HIS A 272 5.39 7.28 11.30
C HIS A 272 4.47 7.56 10.12
N CYS A 273 4.28 6.58 9.22
CA CYS A 273 3.26 6.70 8.16
C CYS A 273 1.85 6.29 8.61
N GLN A 274 1.68 5.74 9.81
CA GLN A 274 0.45 5.07 10.21
C GLN A 274 -0.04 5.52 11.57
N PHE A 275 -1.35 5.70 11.66
CA PHE A 275 -2.01 6.25 12.84
C PHE A 275 -3.24 5.41 13.19
N SER A 276 -3.43 5.16 14.48
CA SER A 276 -4.65 4.57 15.01
C SER A 276 -5.82 5.55 14.94
N ILE A 277 -7.03 5.04 15.08
CA ILE A 277 -8.24 5.88 15.16
C ILE A 277 -8.15 6.88 16.33
N GLU A 278 -7.56 6.45 17.44
CA GLU A 278 -7.37 7.35 18.59
C GLU A 278 -6.40 8.49 18.26
N GLU A 279 -5.29 8.20 17.58
CA GLU A 279 -4.31 9.21 17.14
C GLU A 279 -4.86 10.15 16.06
N LEU A 280 -5.82 9.69 15.26
CA LEU A 280 -6.55 10.57 14.36
C LEU A 280 -7.39 11.58 15.17
N ARG A 281 -8.16 11.10 16.14
CA ARG A 281 -9.12 11.90 16.92
C ARG A 281 -8.46 12.90 17.87
N ASN A 282 -7.36 12.52 18.48
CA ASN A 282 -6.66 13.35 19.47
C ASN A 282 -5.63 14.32 18.86
N GLY A 283 -5.53 14.37 17.53
CA GLY A 283 -4.69 15.29 16.80
C GLY A 283 -3.21 14.88 16.67
N VAL A 284 -2.79 13.73 17.18
CA VAL A 284 -1.41 13.22 17.00
C VAL A 284 -1.07 13.10 15.53
N CYS A 285 -1.96 12.51 14.73
CA CYS A 285 -1.79 12.40 13.28
C CYS A 285 -1.66 13.79 12.63
N TRP A 286 -2.57 14.70 12.94
CA TRP A 286 -2.53 16.05 12.38
C TRP A 286 -1.26 16.80 12.75
N ASN A 287 -0.83 16.71 14.01
CA ASN A 287 0.39 17.36 14.48
C ASN A 287 1.66 16.89 13.77
N HIS A 288 1.69 15.62 13.32
CA HIS A 288 2.75 15.09 12.48
C HIS A 288 2.61 15.57 11.02
N VAL A 289 1.46 15.34 10.41
CA VAL A 289 1.21 15.61 8.98
C VAL A 289 1.35 17.09 8.62
N LYS A 290 0.88 18.01 9.48
CA LYS A 290 0.95 19.46 9.22
C LYS A 290 2.38 20.01 9.08
N GLN A 291 3.38 19.27 9.52
CA GLN A 291 4.79 19.67 9.42
C GLN A 291 5.33 19.48 8.00
N SER A 292 4.64 18.68 7.16
CA SER A 292 4.95 18.48 5.73
C SER A 292 4.03 19.30 4.80
N LEU A 293 3.20 20.21 5.34
CA LEU A 293 2.31 21.08 4.59
C LEU A 293 2.93 22.51 4.51
#